data_b85ffc9873d4a039391df34a0699f8e0
#
_entry.id   b85ffc9873d4a039391df34a0699f8e0
#
_cell.length_a   1.000
_cell.length_b   1.000
_cell.length_c   1.000
_cell.angle_alpha   90.00
_cell.angle_beta   90.00
_cell.angle_gamma   90.00
#
_symmetry.space_group_name_H-M   'P 1'
#
loop_
_entity.id
_entity.type
_entity.pdbx_description
1 polymer ?
#
loop_
_entity_poly.entity_id
_entity_poly.type
_entity_poly.pdbx_seq_one_letter_code
_entity_poly.pdbx_strand_id
1 'polypeptide(L)'
;MSATVAEQKTEILAMIQAWEKAANAKDAPGIAALYAEDATLLPPGQSAVKGRQNIQAFWQGFLNAGASDVKLQSTEIAGSGTVFYEIGEFSAMMPQPTGGTAPGTGKYIVVYGPQVDGTLKIVADIFNSNA
;
A
#
# COMPACT_ATOMS: atom_id res chain seq x y z
N MET A 1 22.15 -0.76 -16.54
CA MET A 1 22.20 -2.11 -15.99
C MET A 1 20.93 -2.40 -15.18
N SER A 2 20.32 -3.54 -15.41
CA SER A 2 19.09 -3.90 -14.72
C SER A 2 19.40 -4.35 -13.28
N ALA A 3 18.53 -4.01 -12.35
CA ALA A 3 18.61 -4.51 -10.98
C ALA A 3 18.33 -6.02 -10.97
N THR A 4 18.98 -6.72 -10.05
CA THR A 4 18.72 -8.15 -9.84
C THR A 4 17.37 -8.33 -9.12
N VAL A 5 16.81 -9.55 -9.17
CA VAL A 5 15.60 -9.89 -8.43
C VAL A 5 15.79 -9.63 -6.94
N ALA A 6 16.96 -9.99 -6.39
CA ALA A 6 17.25 -9.75 -4.97
C ALA A 6 17.26 -8.25 -4.63
N GLU A 7 17.84 -7.42 -5.50
CA GLU A 7 17.87 -5.98 -5.30
C GLU A 7 16.46 -5.39 -5.38
N GLN A 8 15.62 -5.87 -6.30
CA GLN A 8 14.24 -5.41 -6.43
C GLN A 8 13.39 -5.82 -5.23
N LYS A 9 13.60 -7.02 -4.68
CA LYS A 9 12.93 -7.43 -3.44
C LYS A 9 13.32 -6.53 -2.27
N THR A 10 14.60 -6.15 -2.18
CA THR A 10 15.08 -5.23 -1.16
C THR A 10 14.41 -3.86 -1.32
N GLU A 11 14.27 -3.38 -2.55
CA GLU A 11 13.58 -2.13 -2.84
C GLU A 11 12.12 -2.19 -2.39
N ILE A 12 11.42 -3.31 -2.66
CA ILE A 12 10.03 -3.49 -2.25
C ILE A 12 9.91 -3.48 -0.73
N LEU A 13 10.81 -4.16 -0.01
CA LEU A 13 10.80 -4.15 1.45
C LEU A 13 10.96 -2.73 2.00
N ALA A 14 11.83 -1.93 1.37
CA ALA A 14 11.98 -0.52 1.76
C ALA A 14 10.72 0.28 1.49
N MET A 15 10.01 -0.01 0.41
CA MET A 15 8.74 0.66 0.09
C MET A 15 7.65 0.31 1.10
N ILE A 16 7.60 -0.94 1.56
CA ILE A 16 6.66 -1.38 2.59
C ILE A 16 6.90 -0.60 3.88
N GLN A 17 8.15 -0.46 4.28
CA GLN A 17 8.52 0.30 5.47
C GLN A 17 8.17 1.78 5.31
N ALA A 18 8.40 2.34 4.11
CA ALA A 18 8.06 3.74 3.83
C ALA A 18 6.55 3.97 3.89
N TRP A 19 5.76 3.02 3.40
CA TRP A 19 4.30 3.09 3.44
C TRP A 19 3.82 3.13 4.90
N GLU A 20 4.30 2.19 5.70
CA GLU A 20 3.94 2.10 7.13
C GLU A 20 4.32 3.38 7.88
N LYS A 21 5.54 3.87 7.65
CA LYS A 21 6.03 5.10 8.29
C LYS A 21 5.16 6.30 7.91
N ALA A 22 4.84 6.45 6.63
CA ALA A 22 4.02 7.55 6.14
C ALA A 22 2.62 7.51 6.74
N ALA A 23 2.01 6.30 6.79
CA ALA A 23 0.69 6.13 7.38
C ALA A 23 0.68 6.52 8.86
N ASN A 24 1.68 6.10 9.62
CA ASN A 24 1.76 6.40 11.04
C ASN A 24 2.11 7.88 11.31
N ALA A 25 2.70 8.56 10.32
CA ALA A 25 2.95 10.00 10.38
C ALA A 25 1.78 10.82 9.85
N LYS A 26 0.67 10.19 9.45
CA LYS A 26 -0.50 10.84 8.84
C LYS A 26 -0.13 11.57 7.54
N ASP A 27 0.81 11.00 6.77
CA ASP A 27 1.37 11.61 5.57
C ASP A 27 0.81 10.94 4.31
N ALA A 28 -0.40 11.34 3.91
CA ALA A 28 -1.03 10.79 2.72
C ALA A 28 -0.23 11.07 1.43
N PRO A 29 0.38 12.25 1.24
CA PRO A 29 1.27 12.45 0.09
C PRO A 29 2.45 11.48 0.07
N GLY A 30 3.01 11.15 1.23
CA GLY A 30 4.10 10.17 1.34
C GLY A 30 3.64 8.77 0.92
N ILE A 31 2.44 8.38 1.31
CA ILE A 31 1.84 7.11 0.86
C ILE A 31 1.67 7.14 -0.66
N ALA A 32 1.03 8.20 -1.18
CA ALA A 32 0.71 8.31 -2.60
C ALA A 32 1.97 8.29 -3.48
N ALA A 33 3.08 8.82 -2.99
CA ALA A 33 4.33 8.85 -3.74
C ALA A 33 4.85 7.44 -4.07
N LEU A 34 4.38 6.41 -3.39
CA LEU A 34 4.77 5.02 -3.64
C LEU A 34 3.96 4.37 -4.77
N TYR A 35 2.88 5.02 -5.22
CA TYR A 35 1.99 4.52 -6.27
C TYR A 35 2.37 5.12 -7.62
N ALA A 36 2.23 4.33 -8.68
CA ALA A 36 2.36 4.84 -10.04
C ALA A 36 1.25 5.86 -10.31
N GLU A 37 1.49 6.75 -11.28
CA GLU A 37 0.54 7.81 -11.60
C GLU A 37 -0.83 7.27 -12.01
N ASP A 38 -0.85 6.12 -12.68
CA ASP A 38 -2.05 5.44 -13.18
C ASP A 38 -2.43 4.21 -12.37
N ALA A 39 -1.95 4.10 -11.13
CA ALA A 39 -2.22 2.95 -10.28
C ALA A 39 -3.71 2.78 -9.96
N THR A 40 -4.09 1.56 -9.61
CA THR A 40 -5.46 1.24 -9.19
C THR A 40 -5.44 0.68 -7.78
N LEU A 41 -6.26 1.25 -6.92
CA LEU A 41 -6.50 0.78 -5.56
C LEU A 41 -7.89 0.13 -5.52
N LEU A 42 -7.96 -1.04 -4.93
CA LEU A 42 -9.21 -1.83 -4.86
C LEU A 42 -9.59 -2.02 -3.38
N PRO A 43 -10.24 -1.01 -2.78
CA PRO A 43 -10.61 -1.10 -1.36
C PRO A 43 -11.84 -1.97 -1.16
N PRO A 44 -12.01 -2.56 0.03
CA PRO A 44 -13.17 -3.39 0.32
C PRO A 44 -14.45 -2.57 0.36
N GLY A 45 -15.52 -3.13 -0.23
CA GLY A 45 -16.85 -2.53 -0.13
C GLY A 45 -17.06 -1.25 -0.93
N GLN A 46 -16.14 -0.90 -1.82
CA GLN A 46 -16.19 0.33 -2.60
C GLN A 46 -15.73 0.09 -4.03
N SER A 47 -16.01 1.04 -4.90
CA SER A 47 -15.52 1.02 -6.27
C SER A 47 -14.00 1.18 -6.31
N ALA A 48 -13.39 0.73 -7.39
CA ALA A 48 -11.97 0.93 -7.63
C ALA A 48 -11.61 2.42 -7.62
N VAL A 49 -10.46 2.73 -7.05
CA VAL A 49 -9.93 4.10 -6.99
C VAL A 49 -8.78 4.16 -7.96
N LYS A 50 -8.87 5.02 -8.97
CA LYS A 50 -7.88 5.09 -10.04
C LYS A 50 -7.10 6.39 -9.99
N GLY A 51 -5.79 6.25 -10.15
CA GLY A 51 -4.87 7.38 -10.25
C GLY A 51 -4.33 7.81 -8.90
N ARG A 52 -3.08 8.27 -8.92
CA ARG A 52 -2.36 8.64 -7.69
C ARG A 52 -3.10 9.70 -6.88
N GLN A 53 -3.68 10.70 -7.53
CA GLN A 53 -4.37 11.79 -6.81
C GLN A 53 -5.59 11.27 -6.06
N ASN A 54 -6.38 10.40 -6.69
CA ASN A 54 -7.56 9.83 -6.04
C ASN A 54 -7.17 8.85 -4.94
N ILE A 55 -6.06 8.11 -5.14
CA ILE A 55 -5.51 7.22 -4.13
C ILE A 55 -5.04 8.03 -2.92
N GLN A 56 -4.39 9.18 -3.15
CA GLN A 56 -3.99 10.06 -2.06
C GLN A 56 -5.22 10.54 -1.25
N ALA A 57 -6.27 10.96 -1.95
CA ALA A 57 -7.50 11.41 -1.30
C ALA A 57 -8.15 10.29 -0.48
N PHE A 58 -8.14 9.06 -1.00
CA PHE A 58 -8.64 7.89 -0.28
C PHE A 58 -7.90 7.70 1.04
N TRP A 59 -6.56 7.65 0.98
CA TRP A 59 -5.76 7.44 2.19
C TRP A 59 -5.87 8.62 3.14
N GLN A 60 -5.97 9.85 2.62
CA GLN A 60 -6.18 11.01 3.47
C GLN A 60 -7.48 10.87 4.28
N GLY A 61 -8.56 10.42 3.62
CA GLY A 61 -9.83 10.18 4.31
C GLY A 61 -9.72 9.11 5.39
N PHE A 62 -8.98 8.03 5.09
CA PHE A 62 -8.72 6.94 6.02
C PHE A 62 -7.98 7.45 7.27
N LEU A 63 -6.93 8.23 7.06
CA LEU A 63 -6.15 8.81 8.15
C LEU A 63 -6.96 9.84 8.94
N ASN A 64 -7.73 10.67 8.25
CA ASN A 64 -8.60 11.67 8.90
C ASN A 64 -9.68 11.01 9.77
N ALA A 65 -10.11 9.82 9.39
CA ALA A 65 -11.11 9.07 10.16
C ALA A 65 -10.51 8.43 11.44
N GLY A 66 -9.20 8.51 11.62
CA GLY A 66 -8.54 8.10 12.86
C GLY A 66 -7.66 6.87 12.77
N ALA A 67 -7.45 6.30 11.59
CA ALA A 67 -6.58 5.13 11.44
C ALA A 67 -5.18 5.43 11.99
N SER A 68 -4.63 4.49 12.76
CA SER A 68 -3.33 4.65 13.42
C SER A 68 -2.71 3.29 13.72
N ASP A 69 -1.49 3.30 14.24
CA ASP A 69 -0.75 2.08 14.65
C ASP A 69 -0.72 1.05 13.53
N VAL A 70 -0.45 1.50 12.31
CA VAL A 70 -0.40 0.62 11.13
C VAL A 70 0.87 -0.22 11.18
N LYS A 71 0.70 -1.53 11.02
CA LYS A 71 1.80 -2.48 10.89
C LYS A 71 1.56 -3.34 9.67
N LEU A 72 2.58 -3.44 8.82
CA LEU A 72 2.54 -4.25 7.62
C LEU A 72 3.58 -5.36 7.76
N GLN A 73 3.17 -6.59 7.46
CA GLN A 73 4.07 -7.73 7.50
C GLN A 73 4.00 -8.46 6.17
N SER A 74 5.09 -8.40 5.41
CA SER A 74 5.19 -9.13 4.15
C SER A 74 5.36 -10.62 4.43
N THR A 75 4.58 -11.45 3.74
CA THR A 75 4.68 -12.90 3.86
C THR A 75 5.28 -13.53 2.61
N GLU A 76 5.19 -12.86 1.47
CA GLU A 76 5.73 -13.39 0.22
C GLU A 76 5.99 -12.25 -0.76
N ILE A 77 7.16 -12.26 -1.39
CA ILE A 77 7.50 -11.36 -2.49
C ILE A 77 8.02 -12.22 -3.62
N ALA A 78 7.44 -12.10 -4.81
CA ALA A 78 7.88 -12.88 -5.97
C ALA A 78 7.67 -12.07 -7.24
N GLY A 79 8.35 -12.49 -8.30
CA GLY A 79 8.24 -11.85 -9.60
C GLY A 79 9.54 -11.90 -10.36
N SER A 80 9.56 -11.30 -11.53
CA SER A 80 10.73 -11.27 -12.40
C SER A 80 10.79 -9.96 -13.17
N GLY A 81 11.81 -9.17 -12.92
CA GLY A 81 12.21 -7.99 -13.69
C GLY A 81 11.17 -6.93 -13.98
N THR A 82 10.04 -7.29 -14.53
CA THR A 82 9.03 -6.35 -15.00
C THR A 82 7.81 -6.25 -14.10
N VAL A 83 7.50 -7.31 -13.34
CA VAL A 83 6.35 -7.33 -12.44
C VAL A 83 6.70 -8.10 -11.20
N PHE A 84 6.40 -7.52 -10.05
CA PHE A 84 6.52 -8.18 -8.76
C PHE A 84 5.19 -8.10 -8.05
N TYR A 85 4.90 -9.09 -7.20
CA TYR A 85 3.80 -8.99 -6.26
C TYR A 85 4.31 -9.22 -4.85
N GLU A 86 3.55 -8.71 -3.91
CA GLU A 86 3.84 -8.90 -2.50
C GLU A 86 2.53 -9.22 -1.80
N ILE A 87 2.51 -10.33 -1.08
CA ILE A 87 1.39 -10.71 -0.23
C ILE A 87 1.78 -10.40 1.20
N GLY A 88 0.87 -9.80 1.95
CA GLY A 88 1.15 -9.46 3.33
C GLY A 88 -0.11 -9.39 4.18
N GLU A 89 0.12 -9.11 5.44
CA GLU A 89 -0.92 -8.94 6.44
C GLU A 89 -0.76 -7.56 7.07
N PHE A 90 -1.86 -6.99 7.50
CA PHE A 90 -1.81 -5.72 8.21
C PHE A 90 -2.57 -5.78 9.52
N SER A 91 -2.16 -4.95 10.45
CA SER A 91 -2.93 -4.62 11.64
C SER A 91 -2.91 -3.11 11.82
N ALA A 92 -3.98 -2.56 12.36
CA ALA A 92 -4.08 -1.13 12.61
C ALA A 92 -5.26 -0.87 13.56
N MET A 93 -5.26 0.32 14.14
CA MET A 93 -6.49 0.85 14.75
C MET A 93 -7.33 1.38 13.60
N MET A 94 -8.50 0.80 13.40
CA MET A 94 -9.35 1.04 12.23
C MET A 94 -10.56 1.89 12.58
N PRO A 95 -10.91 2.87 11.73
CA PRO A 95 -12.11 3.67 11.93
C PRO A 95 -13.36 2.78 11.95
N GLN A 96 -14.30 3.11 12.84
CA GLN A 96 -15.52 2.35 13.01
C GLN A 96 -16.73 3.15 12.47
N PRO A 97 -17.77 2.47 11.92
CA PRO A 97 -18.96 3.16 11.42
C PRO A 97 -19.66 4.01 12.47
N THR A 98 -19.56 3.61 13.73
CA THR A 98 -20.20 4.32 14.86
C THR A 98 -19.31 5.42 15.44
N GLY A 99 -18.15 5.67 14.85
CA GLY A 99 -17.16 6.61 15.37
C GLY A 99 -16.11 5.93 16.21
N GLY A 100 -14.97 6.63 16.39
CA GLY A 100 -13.82 6.06 17.09
C GLY A 100 -13.11 5.00 16.27
N THR A 101 -12.19 4.28 16.93
CA THR A 101 -11.38 3.25 16.28
C THR A 101 -11.37 1.98 17.13
N ALA A 102 -11.08 0.85 16.49
CA ALA A 102 -10.91 -0.44 17.13
C ALA A 102 -9.82 -1.23 16.42
N PRO A 103 -9.14 -2.16 17.12
CA PRO A 103 -8.12 -2.98 16.46
C PRO A 103 -8.73 -3.78 15.30
N GLY A 104 -8.02 -3.81 14.17
CA GLY A 104 -8.41 -4.58 13.01
C GLY A 104 -7.22 -5.25 12.37
N THR A 105 -7.47 -6.38 11.71
CA THR A 105 -6.46 -7.11 10.95
C THR A 105 -7.00 -7.43 9.57
N GLY A 106 -6.10 -7.62 8.63
CA GLY A 106 -6.46 -7.97 7.28
C GLY A 106 -5.28 -8.48 6.48
N LYS A 107 -5.48 -8.60 5.19
CA LYS A 107 -4.48 -9.10 4.27
C LYS A 107 -4.57 -8.32 2.96
N TYR A 108 -3.48 -8.37 2.21
CA TYR A 108 -3.40 -7.59 0.96
C TYR A 108 -2.50 -8.28 -0.05
N ILE A 109 -2.68 -7.92 -1.30
CA ILE A 109 -1.72 -8.19 -2.36
C ILE A 109 -1.45 -6.88 -3.10
N VAL A 110 -0.18 -6.59 -3.32
CA VAL A 110 0.27 -5.39 -4.03
C VAL A 110 1.10 -5.83 -5.22
N VAL A 111 0.87 -5.20 -6.36
CA VAL A 111 1.64 -5.44 -7.58
C VAL A 111 2.49 -4.22 -7.85
N TYR A 112 3.78 -4.46 -8.09
CA TYR A 112 4.77 -3.43 -8.38
C TYR A 112 5.23 -3.54 -9.83
N GLY A 113 5.42 -2.41 -10.48
CA GLY A 113 5.93 -2.36 -11.84
C GLY A 113 6.97 -1.25 -12.01
N PRO A 114 7.92 -1.43 -12.95
CA PRO A 114 8.93 -0.41 -13.21
C PRO A 114 8.32 0.79 -13.93
N GLN A 115 8.82 1.95 -13.58
CA GLN A 115 8.43 3.20 -14.21
C GLN A 115 9.48 3.60 -15.26
N VAL A 116 9.18 4.64 -16.01
CA VAL A 116 10.07 5.13 -17.09
C VAL A 116 11.46 5.46 -16.54
N ASP A 117 11.53 5.96 -15.30
CA ASP A 117 12.79 6.31 -14.65
C ASP A 117 13.52 5.11 -14.03
N GLY A 118 12.98 3.88 -14.17
CA GLY A 118 13.59 2.66 -13.65
C GLY A 118 13.23 2.32 -12.22
N THR A 119 12.51 3.19 -11.51
CA THR A 119 12.07 2.89 -10.15
C THR A 119 10.85 1.98 -10.17
N LEU A 120 10.67 1.21 -9.09
CA LEU A 120 9.44 0.45 -8.90
C LEU A 120 8.40 1.32 -8.22
N LYS A 121 7.15 1.14 -8.63
CA LYS A 121 6.00 1.78 -7.99
C LYS A 121 4.88 0.76 -7.86
N ILE A 122 3.96 1.00 -6.94
CA ILE A 122 2.74 0.20 -6.82
C ILE A 122 1.85 0.52 -8.01
N VAL A 123 1.46 -0.51 -8.76
CA VAL A 123 0.55 -0.34 -9.91
C VAL A 123 -0.85 -0.86 -9.60
N ALA A 124 -0.99 -1.78 -8.66
CA ALA A 124 -2.28 -2.27 -8.19
C ALA A 124 -2.17 -2.67 -6.72
N ASP A 125 -3.23 -2.43 -5.97
CA ASP A 125 -3.25 -2.69 -4.54
C ASP A 125 -4.67 -3.12 -4.16
N ILE A 126 -4.82 -4.31 -3.60
CA ILE A 126 -6.10 -4.80 -3.10
C ILE A 126 -5.93 -5.27 -1.67
N PHE A 127 -6.85 -4.88 -0.82
CA PHE A 127 -6.82 -5.30 0.58
C PHE A 127 -8.24 -5.58 1.08
N ASN A 128 -8.31 -6.35 2.15
CA ASN A 128 -9.59 -6.62 2.80
C ASN A 128 -9.36 -7.03 4.26
N SER A 129 -10.42 -6.89 5.05
CA SER A 129 -10.42 -7.23 6.45
C SER A 129 -10.53 -8.75 6.66
N ASN A 130 -10.04 -9.24 7.79
CA ASN A 130 -10.25 -10.62 8.22
C ASN A 130 -11.62 -10.83 8.88
N ALA A 131 -12.29 -9.74 9.24
CA ALA A 131 -13.59 -9.79 9.88
C ALA A 131 -14.72 -9.81 8.85
#